data_cf8596ff308f1bffc43794f112bcefc8
#
_entry.id   cf8596ff308f1bffc43794f112bcefc8
#
_cell.length_a   1.000
_cell.length_b   1.000
_cell.length_c   1.000
_cell.angle_alpha   90.00
_cell.angle_beta   90.00
_cell.angle_gamma   90.00
#
_symmetry.space_group_name_H-M   'P 1'
#
loop_
_entity.id
_entity.type
_entity.pdbx_description
1 polymer ?
#
loop_
_entity_poly.entity_id
_entity_poly.type
_entity_poly.pdbx_seq_one_letter_code
_entity_poly.pdbx_strand_id
1 'polypeptide(L)'
;MSIEVLLNEFKEIAANPAKQLNDCKAAGKKAIGVLPYFAPEELVYAAGMMPFGIWGSNTKTINRSKEYCATFYCTIAQLALEMLLDGTMDQLDGIITPTICDTLRPMSQ
;
A
#
# COMPACT_ATOMS: atom_id res chain seq x y z
N MET A 1 1.10 -26.90 -13.97
CA MET A 1 0.59 -25.52 -14.16
C MET A 1 1.43 -24.85 -15.23
N SER A 2 0.80 -24.29 -16.26
CA SER A 2 1.57 -23.62 -17.32
C SER A 2 2.00 -22.21 -16.90
N ILE A 3 3.09 -21.71 -17.51
CA ILE A 3 3.57 -20.34 -17.28
C ILE A 3 2.48 -19.30 -17.60
N GLU A 4 1.69 -19.56 -18.63
CA GLU A 4 0.60 -18.66 -19.03
C GLU A 4 -0.48 -18.52 -17.96
N VAL A 5 -0.82 -19.61 -17.29
CA VAL A 5 -1.79 -19.59 -16.18
C VAL A 5 -1.26 -18.77 -15.02
N LEU A 6 0.00 -18.98 -14.64
CA LEU A 6 0.65 -18.21 -13.57
C LEU A 6 0.74 -16.71 -13.89
N LEU A 7 1.13 -16.37 -15.14
CA LEU A 7 1.20 -14.98 -15.56
C LEU A 7 -0.17 -14.28 -15.55
N ASN A 8 -1.22 -15.00 -15.95
CA ASN A 8 -2.57 -14.45 -15.88
C ASN A 8 -3.02 -14.23 -14.45
N GLU A 9 -2.74 -15.19 -13.55
CA GLU A 9 -3.03 -15.03 -12.13
C GLU A 9 -2.31 -13.82 -11.52
N PHE A 10 -1.03 -13.65 -11.80
CA PHE A 10 -0.28 -12.45 -11.37
C PHE A 10 -0.87 -11.15 -11.92
N LYS A 11 -1.29 -11.14 -13.19
CA LYS A 11 -1.92 -9.96 -13.79
C LYS A 11 -3.25 -9.61 -13.11
N GLU A 12 -4.08 -10.61 -12.82
CA GLU A 12 -5.35 -10.41 -12.11
C GLU A 12 -5.12 -9.85 -10.69
N ILE A 13 -4.16 -10.42 -9.97
CA ILE A 13 -3.78 -9.94 -8.63
C ILE A 13 -3.29 -8.49 -8.69
N ALA A 14 -2.39 -8.18 -9.64
CA ALA A 14 -1.83 -6.85 -9.78
C ALA A 14 -2.87 -5.81 -10.25
N ALA A 15 -3.84 -6.22 -11.05
CA ALA A 15 -4.87 -5.32 -11.57
C ALA A 15 -5.90 -4.92 -10.50
N ASN A 16 -6.11 -5.76 -9.48
CA ASN A 16 -7.12 -5.50 -8.46
C ASN A 16 -6.62 -5.78 -7.03
N PRO A 17 -5.72 -4.94 -6.50
CA PRO A 17 -5.22 -5.10 -5.15
C PRO A 17 -6.32 -4.96 -4.07
N ALA A 18 -7.36 -4.19 -4.35
CA ALA A 18 -8.49 -4.03 -3.43
C ALA A 18 -9.22 -5.36 -3.16
N LYS A 19 -9.26 -6.26 -4.12
CA LYS A 19 -9.86 -7.59 -3.94
C LYS A 19 -9.14 -8.37 -2.85
N GLN A 20 -7.80 -8.38 -2.86
CA GLN A 20 -7.01 -9.08 -1.85
C GLN A 20 -7.25 -8.52 -0.44
N LEU A 21 -7.36 -7.21 -0.33
CA LEU A 21 -7.68 -6.56 0.94
C LEU A 21 -9.07 -6.96 1.42
N ASN A 22 -10.07 -6.95 0.53
CA ASN A 22 -11.43 -7.38 0.85
C ASN A 22 -11.48 -8.85 1.27
N ASP A 23 -10.79 -9.73 0.56
CA ASP A 23 -10.73 -11.16 0.88
C ASP A 23 -10.06 -11.42 2.25
N CYS A 24 -9.02 -10.67 2.55
CA CYS A 24 -8.35 -10.69 3.86
C CYS A 24 -9.32 -10.28 4.98
N LYS A 25 -10.05 -9.20 4.80
CA LYS A 25 -11.03 -8.71 5.79
C LYS A 25 -12.21 -9.67 5.93
N ALA A 26 -12.69 -10.25 4.83
CA ALA A 26 -13.74 -11.27 4.87
C ALA A 26 -13.31 -12.54 5.63
N ALA A 27 -12.03 -12.89 5.58
CA ALA A 27 -11.45 -13.98 6.35
C ALA A 27 -11.21 -13.64 7.84
N GLY A 28 -11.56 -12.43 8.29
CA GLY A 28 -11.37 -11.98 9.65
C GLY A 28 -9.92 -11.66 10.02
N LYS A 29 -9.03 -11.55 9.05
CA LYS A 29 -7.63 -11.20 9.27
C LYS A 29 -7.45 -9.68 9.30
N LYS A 30 -6.42 -9.25 10.02
CA LYS A 30 -5.98 -7.85 10.00
C LYS A 30 -5.04 -7.60 8.82
N ALA A 31 -5.15 -6.42 8.22
CA ALA A 31 -4.30 -5.97 7.14
C ALA A 31 -3.47 -4.76 7.60
N ILE A 32 -2.16 -4.85 7.45
CA ILE A 32 -1.23 -3.78 7.80
C ILE A 32 -0.64 -3.22 6.52
N GLY A 33 -0.86 -1.94 6.26
CA GLY A 33 -0.24 -1.23 5.17
C GLY A 33 1.25 -1.05 5.42
N VAL A 34 2.06 -1.34 4.42
CA VAL A 34 3.51 -1.13 4.48
C VAL A 34 3.89 -0.14 3.38
N LEU A 35 4.46 0.99 3.78
CA LEU A 35 5.03 1.93 2.83
C LEU A 35 6.31 1.38 2.23
N PRO A 36 6.64 1.78 0.98
CA PRO A 36 7.72 1.16 0.23
C PRO A 36 9.04 1.18 0.97
N TYR A 37 9.80 0.13 0.74
CA TYR A 37 11.19 -0.14 1.15
C TYR A 37 11.41 -0.40 2.65
N PHE A 38 11.95 -1.58 2.92
CA PHE A 38 12.48 -2.00 4.23
C PHE A 38 11.48 -2.02 5.39
N ALA A 39 10.19 -1.94 5.12
CA ALA A 39 9.21 -2.26 6.15
C ALA A 39 9.28 -3.76 6.48
N PRO A 40 9.16 -4.18 7.74
CA PRO A 40 9.33 -5.57 8.15
C PRO A 40 8.08 -6.41 7.84
N GLU A 41 7.81 -6.65 6.57
CA GLU A 41 6.65 -7.42 6.09
C GLU A 41 6.61 -8.82 6.68
N GLU A 42 7.77 -9.43 6.89
CA GLU A 42 7.93 -10.78 7.46
C GLU A 42 7.39 -10.85 8.89
N LEU A 43 7.58 -9.80 9.68
CA LEU A 43 7.05 -9.74 11.05
C LEU A 43 5.52 -9.61 11.04
N VAL A 44 4.96 -8.83 10.11
CA VAL A 44 3.52 -8.71 9.93
C VAL A 44 2.92 -10.06 9.56
N TYR A 45 3.52 -10.75 8.60
CA TYR A 45 3.09 -12.08 8.17
C TYR A 45 3.21 -13.12 9.30
N ALA A 46 4.32 -13.12 10.02
CA ALA A 46 4.55 -14.02 11.15
C ALA A 46 3.54 -13.81 12.30
N ALA A 47 3.03 -12.59 12.45
CA ALA A 47 1.98 -12.27 13.41
C ALA A 47 0.56 -12.70 12.95
N GLY A 48 0.44 -13.37 11.82
CA GLY A 48 -0.84 -13.81 11.27
C GLY A 48 -1.66 -12.70 10.58
N MET A 49 -1.05 -11.54 10.34
CA MET A 49 -1.64 -10.42 9.63
C MET A 49 -1.19 -10.40 8.17
N MET A 50 -1.94 -9.71 7.32
CA MET A 50 -1.57 -9.54 5.91
C MET A 50 -0.78 -8.24 5.73
N PRO A 51 0.48 -8.28 5.25
CA PRO A 51 1.17 -7.08 4.80
C PRO A 51 0.60 -6.65 3.44
N PHE A 52 0.18 -5.41 3.35
CA PHE A 52 -0.36 -4.82 2.13
C PHE A 52 0.52 -3.66 1.67
N GLY A 53 1.18 -3.81 0.53
CA GLY A 53 2.09 -2.79 0.00
C GLY A 53 1.35 -1.56 -0.51
N ILE A 54 1.69 -0.39 0.00
CA ILE A 54 1.14 0.89 -0.46
C ILE A 54 2.16 1.53 -1.43
N TRP A 55 2.07 1.17 -2.70
CA TRP A 55 3.02 1.61 -3.73
C TRP A 55 2.49 2.71 -4.63
N GLY A 56 1.21 3.05 -4.52
CA GLY A 56 0.54 3.94 -5.44
C GLY A 56 -0.13 3.20 -6.59
N SER A 57 -0.70 3.95 -7.51
CA SER A 57 -1.43 3.42 -8.66
C SER A 57 -1.28 4.36 -9.86
N ASN A 58 -1.11 3.79 -11.04
CA ASN A 58 -1.06 4.56 -12.29
C ASN A 58 -2.40 5.22 -12.65
N THR A 59 -3.48 4.81 -12.00
CA THR A 59 -4.83 5.35 -12.24
C THR A 59 -5.20 6.50 -11.29
N LYS A 60 -4.38 6.75 -10.29
CA LYS A 60 -4.62 7.82 -9.31
C LYS A 60 -3.96 9.12 -9.74
N THR A 61 -4.69 10.21 -9.57
CA THR A 61 -4.14 11.58 -9.74
C THR A 61 -3.79 12.16 -8.38
N ILE A 62 -2.69 12.89 -8.33
CA ILE A 62 -2.22 13.55 -7.12
C ILE A 62 -2.94 14.89 -6.99
N ASN A 63 -3.85 15.00 -6.03
CA ASN A 63 -4.65 16.20 -5.76
C ASN A 63 -4.54 16.63 -4.29
N ARG A 64 -5.11 15.84 -3.38
CA ARG A 64 -5.19 16.15 -1.95
C ARG A 64 -3.83 16.12 -1.26
N SER A 65 -2.97 15.19 -1.64
CA SER A 65 -1.63 15.10 -1.07
C SER A 65 -0.78 16.35 -1.30
N LYS A 66 -1.08 17.13 -2.35
CA LYS A 66 -0.40 18.41 -2.61
C LYS A 66 -0.60 19.46 -1.53
N GLU A 67 -1.65 19.33 -0.73
CA GLU A 67 -1.91 20.23 0.39
C GLU A 67 -0.99 19.95 1.59
N TYR A 68 -0.47 18.73 1.67
CA TYR A 68 0.36 18.25 2.78
C TYR A 68 1.81 18.02 2.39
N CYS A 69 2.08 17.73 1.13
CA CYS A 69 3.41 17.43 0.61
C CYS A 69 3.99 18.60 -0.15
N ALA A 70 5.27 18.88 0.05
CA ALA A 70 6.00 19.78 -0.84
C ALA A 70 6.04 19.21 -2.27
N THR A 71 6.07 20.10 -3.27
CA THR A 71 6.02 19.73 -4.69
C THR A 71 7.19 18.86 -5.15
N PHE A 72 8.32 18.93 -4.44
CA PHE A 72 9.52 18.13 -4.73
C PHE A 72 9.51 16.74 -4.09
N TYR A 73 8.49 16.37 -3.31
CA TYR A 73 8.36 15.03 -2.76
C TYR A 73 8.17 14.01 -3.89
N CYS A 74 8.75 12.80 -3.72
CA CYS A 74 8.65 11.79 -4.75
C CYS A 74 7.20 11.37 -5.00
N THR A 75 6.91 11.02 -6.24
CA THR A 75 5.56 10.65 -6.68
C THR A 75 5.01 9.43 -5.92
N ILE A 76 5.86 8.48 -5.56
CA ILE A 76 5.45 7.29 -4.78
C ILE A 76 4.86 7.69 -3.44
N ALA A 77 5.54 8.58 -2.71
CA ALA A 77 5.05 9.07 -1.43
C ALA A 77 3.77 9.90 -1.57
N GLN A 78 3.70 10.76 -2.58
CA GLN A 78 2.51 11.56 -2.85
C GLN A 78 1.30 10.69 -3.22
N LEU A 79 1.49 9.66 -4.04
CA LEU A 79 0.43 8.71 -4.38
C LEU A 79 0.00 7.85 -3.19
N ALA A 80 0.94 7.41 -2.37
CA ALA A 80 0.62 6.68 -1.15
C ALA A 80 -0.25 7.52 -0.20
N LEU A 81 0.13 8.79 0.00
CA LEU A 81 -0.67 9.72 0.79
C LEU A 81 -2.04 9.99 0.16
N GLU A 82 -2.12 10.15 -1.16
CA GLU A 82 -3.40 10.32 -1.85
C GLU A 82 -4.35 9.15 -1.59
N MET A 83 -3.85 7.90 -1.66
CA MET A 83 -4.63 6.70 -1.39
C MET A 83 -5.10 6.60 0.06
N LEU A 84 -4.35 7.16 1.00
CA LEU A 84 -4.77 7.27 2.41
C LEU A 84 -5.86 8.34 2.59
N LEU A 85 -5.73 9.47 1.89
CA LEU A 85 -6.65 10.59 2.01
C LEU A 85 -7.98 10.37 1.27
N ASP A 86 -7.98 9.59 0.20
CA ASP A 86 -9.18 9.35 -0.61
C ASP A 86 -10.05 8.18 -0.12
N GLY A 87 -9.65 7.52 0.96
CA GLY A 87 -10.37 6.40 1.55
C GLY A 87 -10.07 5.04 0.92
N THR A 88 -9.20 4.96 -0.09
CA THR A 88 -8.82 3.68 -0.73
C THR A 88 -8.26 2.68 0.29
N MET A 89 -7.58 3.18 1.32
CA MET A 89 -6.89 2.38 2.34
C MET A 89 -7.63 2.33 3.69
N ASP A 90 -8.89 2.74 3.76
CA ASP A 90 -9.66 2.80 5.01
C ASP A 90 -9.84 1.43 5.69
N GLN A 91 -9.72 0.34 4.95
CA GLN A 91 -9.83 -1.01 5.49
C GLN A 91 -8.57 -1.51 6.20
N LEU A 92 -7.46 -0.79 6.12
CA LEU A 92 -6.24 -1.16 6.82
C LEU A 92 -6.41 -0.97 8.33
N ASP A 93 -5.88 -1.92 9.11
CA ASP A 93 -5.90 -1.86 10.57
C ASP A 93 -4.73 -1.05 11.14
N GLY A 94 -3.70 -0.81 10.33
CA GLY A 94 -2.53 -0.03 10.71
C GLY A 94 -1.60 0.17 9.54
N ILE A 95 -0.60 1.01 9.72
CA ILE A 95 0.39 1.35 8.68
C ILE A 95 1.78 1.37 9.32
N ILE A 96 2.74 0.81 8.60
CA ILE A 96 4.16 0.88 8.95
C ILE A 96 4.84 1.82 7.96
N THR A 97 5.43 2.89 8.49
CA THR A 97 6.16 3.88 7.71
C THR A 97 7.65 3.80 8.04
N PRO A 98 8.50 3.38 7.10
CA PRO A 98 9.94 3.40 7.30
C PRO A 98 10.49 4.84 7.22
N THR A 99 11.59 5.10 7.91
CA THR A 99 12.22 6.42 7.95
C THR A 99 13.47 6.50 7.10
N ILE A 100 13.46 5.87 5.93
CA ILE A 100 14.63 5.72 5.08
C ILE A 100 15.02 6.98 4.31
N CYS A 101 14.09 7.90 4.13
CA CYS A 101 14.34 9.16 3.42
C CYS A 101 13.55 10.31 4.01
N ASP A 102 13.93 11.52 3.63
CA ASP A 102 13.30 12.75 4.13
C ASP A 102 11.85 12.93 3.64
N THR A 103 11.46 12.23 2.60
CA THR A 103 10.06 12.24 2.12
C THR A 103 9.15 11.34 2.95
N LEU A 104 9.62 10.16 3.34
CA LEU A 104 8.82 9.21 4.12
C LEU A 104 8.77 9.55 5.62
N ARG A 105 9.82 10.17 6.13
CA ARG A 105 9.90 10.53 7.55
C ARG A 105 8.73 11.40 8.04
N PRO A 106 8.32 12.47 7.33
CA PRO A 106 7.18 13.29 7.76
C PRO A 106 5.83 12.62 7.56
N MET A 107 5.74 11.55 6.78
CA MET A 107 4.46 10.85 6.55
C MET A 107 3.92 10.13 7.78
N SER A 108 4.72 9.93 8.81
CA SER A 108 4.28 9.35 10.09
C SER A 108 3.65 10.37 11.04
N GLN A 109 3.69 11.65 10.70
CA GLN A 109 3.19 12.78 11.47
C GLN A 109 1.81 13.23 11.01
#